data_445180a9e5e0d50e5cd13dc4cadc494a
#
_entry.id   445180a9e5e0d50e5cd13dc4cadc494a
#
_cell.length_a   1.000
_cell.length_b   1.000
_cell.length_c   1.000
_cell.angle_alpha   90.00
_cell.angle_beta   90.00
_cell.angle_gamma   90.00
#
_symmetry.space_group_name_H-M   'P 1'
#
loop_
_entity.id
_entity.type
_entity.pdbx_description
1 polymer ?
#
loop_
_entity_poly.entity_id
_entity_poly.type
_entity_poly.pdbx_seq_one_letter_code
_entity_poly.pdbx_strand_id
1 'polypeptide(L)'
;MRVGAIHSLDLEDYNSDGRYLEVVHRPEIGTPIKNAEDGERYVALSESICELLDSWIADRRPSVTDETERQPLVETSHGRAHITTLRGDCYRSTRPCVYSGECPHDRSITDCDAAEYGSESECPSSVSPHALRRGGITHHLNQGVPKDVVSDRANVSKDVLDTHYDQRSEQD
;
A
#
# COMPACT_ATOMS: atom_id res chain seq x y z
N MET A 1 3.58 3.22 1.45
CA MET A 1 4.65 2.42 0.76
C MET A 1 4.38 2.33 -0.74
N ARG A 2 5.35 1.87 -1.57
CA ARG A 2 5.07 1.43 -2.95
C ARG A 2 4.42 0.06 -2.95
N VAL A 3 3.61 -0.24 -3.96
CA VAL A 3 2.92 -1.53 -4.05
C VAL A 3 3.90 -2.72 -4.09
N GLY A 4 5.06 -2.55 -4.74
CA GLY A 4 6.12 -3.58 -4.73
C GLY A 4 6.70 -3.86 -3.34
N ALA A 5 6.77 -2.85 -2.47
CA ALA A 5 7.20 -3.06 -1.09
C ALA A 5 6.11 -3.74 -0.23
N ILE A 6 4.83 -3.60 -0.57
CA ILE A 6 3.74 -4.38 0.06
C ILE A 6 3.80 -5.83 -0.42
N HIS A 7 4.02 -6.03 -1.72
CA HIS A 7 4.17 -7.35 -2.32
C HIS A 7 5.35 -8.15 -1.73
N SER A 8 6.46 -7.48 -1.33
CA SER A 8 7.65 -8.16 -0.81
C SER A 8 7.52 -8.65 0.64
N LEU A 9 6.54 -8.16 1.39
CA LEU A 9 6.39 -8.47 2.82
C LEU A 9 6.02 -9.93 3.07
N ASP A 10 6.70 -10.50 4.06
CA ASP A 10 6.37 -11.77 4.67
C ASP A 10 5.86 -11.58 6.10
N LEU A 11 5.34 -12.64 6.73
CA LEU A 11 4.93 -12.59 8.13
C LEU A 11 6.09 -12.22 9.06
N GLU A 12 7.30 -12.72 8.78
CA GLU A 12 8.50 -12.41 9.57
C GLU A 12 8.92 -10.94 9.51
N ASP A 13 8.50 -10.22 8.46
CA ASP A 13 8.77 -8.79 8.30
C ASP A 13 7.83 -7.90 9.14
N TYR A 14 6.81 -8.48 9.78
CA TYR A 14 5.90 -7.77 10.66
C TYR A 14 6.25 -8.01 12.12
N ASN A 15 6.49 -6.93 12.84
CA ASN A 15 6.70 -6.96 14.29
C ASN A 15 5.56 -6.21 15.00
N SER A 16 4.64 -6.96 15.59
CA SER A 16 3.48 -6.41 16.31
C SER A 16 3.90 -5.65 17.57
N ASP A 17 4.82 -6.23 18.36
CA ASP A 17 5.29 -5.61 19.61
C ASP A 17 6.05 -4.31 19.35
N GLY A 18 6.94 -4.30 18.34
CA GLY A 18 7.70 -3.12 17.93
C GLY A 18 6.90 -2.15 17.06
N ARG A 19 5.73 -2.57 16.58
CA ARG A 19 4.84 -1.80 15.70
C ARG A 19 5.52 -1.30 14.43
N TYR A 20 6.18 -2.20 13.71
CA TYR A 20 6.80 -1.86 12.43
C TYR A 20 6.72 -2.99 11.41
N LEU A 21 6.94 -2.61 10.16
CA LEU A 21 7.25 -3.51 9.05
C LEU A 21 8.70 -3.31 8.66
N GLU A 22 9.42 -4.40 8.39
CA GLU A 22 10.73 -4.40 7.78
C GLU A 22 10.58 -4.61 6.27
N VAL A 23 11.06 -3.67 5.47
CA VAL A 23 11.02 -3.78 4.00
C VAL A 23 12.41 -4.21 3.54
N VAL A 24 12.51 -5.44 3.02
CA VAL A 24 13.77 -6.09 2.64
C VAL A 24 13.78 -6.37 1.13
N HIS A 25 14.97 -6.23 0.52
CA HIS A 25 15.22 -6.53 -0.89
C HIS A 25 15.65 -7.99 -1.07
N ARG A 26 14.79 -8.80 -1.73
CA ARG A 26 15.04 -10.23 -1.94
C ARG A 26 14.84 -10.59 -3.42
N PRO A 27 15.76 -10.16 -4.33
CA PRO A 27 15.60 -10.37 -5.77
C PRO A 27 15.74 -11.86 -6.17
N GLU A 28 16.60 -12.61 -5.49
CA GLU A 28 16.88 -14.03 -5.76
C GLU A 28 15.69 -14.95 -5.49
N ILE A 29 14.73 -14.49 -4.68
CA ILE A 29 13.50 -15.21 -4.36
C ILE A 29 12.23 -14.45 -4.80
N GLY A 30 12.37 -13.63 -5.84
CA GLY A 30 11.23 -13.04 -6.58
C GLY A 30 10.59 -11.82 -5.95
N THR A 31 11.14 -11.23 -4.88
CA THR A 31 10.58 -10.03 -4.24
C THR A 31 11.56 -8.85 -4.20
N PRO A 32 12.02 -8.35 -5.37
CA PRO A 32 12.84 -7.15 -5.42
C PRO A 32 12.01 -5.91 -5.07
N ILE A 33 12.62 -4.97 -4.37
CA ILE A 33 12.02 -3.66 -4.11
C ILE A 33 12.69 -2.56 -4.95
N LYS A 34 12.01 -1.44 -5.07
CA LYS A 34 12.55 -0.26 -5.77
C LYS A 34 13.72 0.32 -4.96
N ASN A 35 14.81 0.60 -5.64
CA ASN A 35 16.09 1.08 -5.15
C ASN A 35 16.94 0.00 -4.45
N ALA A 36 16.62 -1.28 -4.64
CA ALA A 36 17.38 -2.41 -4.09
C ALA A 36 17.66 -2.23 -2.57
N GLU A 37 18.88 -2.47 -2.12
CA GLU A 37 19.30 -2.34 -0.72
C GLU A 37 19.08 -0.91 -0.17
N ASP A 38 19.23 0.13 -0.99
CA ASP A 38 18.90 1.52 -0.59
C ASP A 38 17.41 1.74 -0.33
N GLY A 39 16.58 0.78 -0.70
CA GLY A 39 15.13 0.78 -0.45
C GLY A 39 14.72 0.10 0.84
N GLU A 40 15.63 -0.61 1.50
CA GLU A 40 15.39 -1.31 2.76
C GLU A 40 15.17 -0.33 3.90
N ARG A 41 14.21 -0.63 4.76
CA ARG A 41 13.86 0.27 5.87
C ARG A 41 12.84 -0.33 6.81
N TYR A 42 12.77 0.22 8.00
CA TYR A 42 11.65 0.03 8.91
C TYR A 42 10.56 1.06 8.67
N VAL A 43 9.31 0.61 8.68
CA VAL A 43 8.13 1.47 8.55
C VAL A 43 7.29 1.32 9.80
N ALA A 44 7.35 2.32 10.69
CA ALA A 44 6.53 2.34 11.91
C ALA A 44 5.02 2.32 11.57
N LEU A 45 4.25 1.59 12.33
CA LEU A 45 2.81 1.43 12.20
C LEU A 45 2.09 2.13 13.37
N SER A 46 0.86 2.58 13.12
CA SER A 46 -0.04 2.97 14.20
C SER A 46 -0.60 1.71 14.89
N GLU A 47 -1.03 1.85 16.13
CA GLU A 47 -1.68 0.77 16.87
C GLU A 47 -2.87 0.19 16.09
N SER A 48 -3.72 1.03 15.53
CA SER A 48 -4.89 0.61 14.73
C SER A 48 -4.52 -0.21 13.49
N ILE A 49 -3.35 0.04 12.87
CA ILE A 49 -2.87 -0.78 11.76
C ILE A 49 -2.35 -2.12 12.26
N CYS A 50 -1.69 -2.15 13.44
CA CYS A 50 -1.25 -3.41 14.04
C CYS A 50 -2.46 -4.28 14.40
N GLU A 51 -3.49 -3.73 15.06
CA GLU A 51 -4.74 -4.45 15.37
C GLU A 51 -5.39 -5.03 14.10
N LEU A 52 -5.42 -4.25 13.01
CA LEU A 52 -5.94 -4.73 11.73
C LEU A 52 -5.11 -5.88 11.15
N LEU A 53 -3.78 -5.77 11.18
CA LEU A 53 -2.89 -6.82 10.69
C LEU A 53 -2.97 -8.08 11.56
N ASP A 54 -3.01 -7.93 12.87
CA ASP A 54 -3.15 -9.05 13.81
C ASP A 54 -4.48 -9.80 13.58
N SER A 55 -5.58 -9.08 13.41
CA SER A 55 -6.88 -9.67 13.06
C SER A 55 -6.86 -10.34 11.67
N TRP A 56 -6.21 -9.70 10.68
CA TRP A 56 -6.02 -10.31 9.36
C TRP A 56 -5.27 -11.63 9.47
N ILE A 57 -4.14 -11.65 10.18
CA ILE A 57 -3.28 -12.83 10.34
C ILE A 57 -4.01 -13.94 11.08
N ALA A 58 -4.74 -13.62 12.16
CA ALA A 58 -5.42 -14.60 12.99
C ALA A 58 -6.67 -15.19 12.33
N ASP A 59 -7.47 -14.36 11.62
CA ASP A 59 -8.85 -14.74 11.28
C ASP A 59 -9.08 -14.91 9.77
N ARG A 60 -8.30 -14.26 8.93
CA ARG A 60 -8.61 -14.11 7.51
C ARG A 60 -7.53 -14.58 6.56
N ARG A 61 -6.27 -14.47 6.97
CA ARG A 61 -5.15 -14.84 6.12
C ARG A 61 -5.21 -16.32 5.79
N PRO A 62 -5.19 -16.73 4.50
CA PRO A 62 -5.04 -18.13 4.13
C PRO A 62 -3.71 -18.69 4.67
N SER A 63 -3.70 -19.95 5.07
CA SER A 63 -2.46 -20.59 5.57
C SER A 63 -1.74 -21.29 4.41
N VAL A 64 -1.22 -20.48 3.48
CA VAL A 64 -0.47 -20.96 2.32
C VAL A 64 0.94 -20.38 2.31
N THR A 65 1.83 -21.02 1.58
CA THR A 65 3.17 -20.50 1.28
C THR A 65 3.25 -20.12 -0.20
N ASP A 66 4.20 -19.26 -0.55
CA ASP A 66 4.48 -18.98 -1.95
C ASP A 66 5.39 -20.07 -2.58
N GLU A 67 5.73 -19.89 -3.85
CA GLU A 67 6.57 -20.83 -4.61
C GLU A 67 7.98 -21.01 -4.03
N THR A 68 8.41 -20.13 -3.13
CA THR A 68 9.70 -20.16 -2.42
C THR A 68 9.57 -20.62 -0.96
N GLU A 69 8.43 -21.25 -0.61
CA GLU A 69 8.09 -21.74 0.74
C GLU A 69 8.01 -20.63 1.82
N ARG A 70 7.90 -19.36 1.42
CA ARG A 70 7.73 -18.23 2.31
C ARG A 70 6.25 -18.01 2.64
N GLN A 71 6.00 -17.35 3.75
CA GLN A 71 4.66 -16.97 4.21
C GLN A 71 4.41 -15.48 3.94
N PRO A 72 3.81 -15.10 2.81
CA PRO A 72 3.54 -13.69 2.52
C PRO A 72 2.62 -13.06 3.56
N LEU A 73 2.85 -11.79 3.92
CA LEU A 73 1.95 -11.05 4.80
C LEU A 73 0.60 -10.79 4.12
N VAL A 74 0.63 -10.48 2.82
CA VAL A 74 -0.56 -10.27 2.01
C VAL A 74 -0.64 -11.34 0.94
N GLU A 75 -1.63 -12.21 1.04
CA GLU A 75 -1.76 -13.36 0.17
C GLU A 75 -3.21 -13.62 -0.26
N THR A 76 -3.35 -14.50 -1.22
CA THR A 76 -4.61 -15.08 -1.69
C THR A 76 -4.60 -16.58 -1.40
N SER A 77 -5.71 -17.27 -1.71
CA SER A 77 -5.76 -18.74 -1.65
C SER A 77 -4.74 -19.45 -2.57
N HIS A 78 -4.05 -18.71 -3.43
CA HIS A 78 -3.04 -19.22 -4.37
C HIS A 78 -1.60 -18.83 -3.98
N GLY A 79 -1.39 -18.27 -2.79
CA GLY A 79 -0.10 -17.79 -2.32
C GLY A 79 0.03 -16.28 -2.40
N ARG A 80 1.25 -15.79 -2.53
CA ARG A 80 1.58 -14.35 -2.55
C ARG A 80 0.69 -13.55 -3.51
N ALA A 81 0.03 -12.52 -3.00
CA ALA A 81 -0.82 -11.66 -3.82
C ALA A 81 0.01 -10.97 -4.90
N HIS A 82 -0.31 -11.19 -6.16
CA HIS A 82 0.38 -10.56 -7.27
C HIS A 82 0.20 -9.03 -7.24
N ILE A 83 1.18 -8.29 -7.77
CA ILE A 83 1.14 -6.81 -7.79
C ILE A 83 -0.13 -6.27 -8.48
N THR A 84 -0.61 -6.95 -9.53
CA THR A 84 -1.87 -6.57 -10.21
C THR A 84 -3.09 -6.74 -9.30
N THR A 85 -3.13 -7.79 -8.49
CA THR A 85 -4.19 -8.00 -7.48
C THR A 85 -4.19 -6.88 -6.45
N LEU A 86 -3.02 -6.57 -5.87
CA LEU A 86 -2.89 -5.46 -4.91
C LEU A 86 -3.31 -4.11 -5.52
N ARG A 87 -3.01 -3.88 -6.80
CA ARG A 87 -3.45 -2.67 -7.52
C ARG A 87 -4.96 -2.66 -7.72
N GLY A 88 -5.54 -3.78 -8.14
CA GLY A 88 -6.99 -3.95 -8.29
C GLY A 88 -7.72 -3.71 -6.97
N ASP A 89 -7.20 -4.25 -5.86
CA ASP A 89 -7.77 -4.05 -4.53
C ASP A 89 -7.72 -2.58 -4.08
N CYS A 90 -6.64 -1.85 -4.40
CA CYS A 90 -6.59 -0.40 -4.15
C CYS A 90 -7.68 0.35 -4.95
N TYR A 91 -7.84 0.06 -6.23
CA TYR A 91 -8.89 0.68 -7.04
C TYR A 91 -10.27 0.30 -6.53
N ARG A 92 -10.51 -0.98 -6.22
CA ARG A 92 -11.79 -1.48 -5.71
C ARG A 92 -12.18 -0.81 -4.40
N SER A 93 -11.28 -0.80 -3.40
CA SER A 93 -11.54 -0.27 -2.07
C SER A 93 -11.74 1.26 -2.04
N THR A 94 -11.24 1.97 -3.03
CA THR A 94 -11.37 3.43 -3.13
C THR A 94 -12.57 3.90 -3.95
N ARG A 95 -13.34 2.99 -4.55
CA ARG A 95 -14.59 3.36 -5.24
C ARG A 95 -15.62 3.85 -4.22
N PRO A 96 -16.25 5.03 -4.44
CA PRO A 96 -17.23 5.57 -3.50
C PRO A 96 -18.38 4.60 -3.20
N CYS A 97 -18.89 3.90 -4.19
CA CYS A 97 -19.98 2.95 -4.04
C CYS A 97 -19.69 1.78 -3.09
N VAL A 98 -18.40 1.46 -2.83
CA VAL A 98 -18.02 0.39 -1.91
C VAL A 98 -18.28 0.78 -0.45
N TYR A 99 -18.11 2.05 -0.09
CA TYR A 99 -18.28 2.52 1.29
C TYR A 99 -19.54 3.35 1.51
N SER A 100 -20.09 4.01 0.46
CA SER A 100 -21.31 4.80 0.57
C SER A 100 -22.58 4.04 0.15
N GLY A 101 -22.44 2.97 -0.65
CA GLY A 101 -23.57 2.30 -1.29
C GLY A 101 -24.17 3.06 -2.46
N GLU A 102 -23.62 4.23 -2.83
CA GLU A 102 -24.11 5.08 -3.90
C GLU A 102 -23.03 5.37 -4.94
N CYS A 103 -23.42 5.43 -6.21
CA CYS A 103 -22.50 5.75 -7.30
C CYS A 103 -22.61 7.25 -7.64
N PRO A 104 -21.55 8.06 -7.48
CA PRO A 104 -21.57 9.49 -7.81
C PRO A 104 -21.59 9.77 -9.33
N HIS A 105 -21.58 8.72 -10.16
CA HIS A 105 -21.60 8.81 -11.62
C HIS A 105 -22.93 8.34 -12.22
N ASP A 106 -23.98 8.24 -11.41
CA ASP A 106 -25.32 7.79 -11.82
C ASP A 106 -25.31 6.41 -12.54
N ARG A 107 -24.37 5.52 -12.15
CA ARG A 107 -24.28 4.16 -12.71
C ARG A 107 -24.96 3.16 -11.78
N SER A 108 -25.56 2.13 -12.37
CA SER A 108 -25.98 0.94 -11.61
C SER A 108 -24.73 0.28 -10.99
N ILE A 109 -24.75 0.02 -9.68
CA ILE A 109 -23.61 -0.61 -8.99
C ILE A 109 -23.48 -2.07 -9.46
N THR A 110 -24.61 -2.74 -9.72
CA THR A 110 -24.67 -4.15 -10.14
C THR A 110 -24.21 -4.39 -11.58
N ASP A 111 -24.39 -3.38 -12.46
CA ASP A 111 -24.08 -3.49 -13.89
C ASP A 111 -22.91 -2.57 -14.29
N CYS A 112 -22.08 -2.18 -13.30
CA CYS A 112 -20.96 -1.29 -13.54
C CYS A 112 -19.73 -2.10 -13.98
N ASP A 113 -19.19 -1.82 -15.18
CA ASP A 113 -17.97 -2.47 -15.69
C ASP A 113 -16.81 -2.43 -14.69
N ALA A 114 -16.65 -1.31 -13.97
CA ALA A 114 -15.63 -1.18 -12.93
C ALA A 114 -15.87 -2.11 -11.71
N ALA A 115 -16.99 -2.79 -11.61
CA ALA A 115 -17.22 -3.82 -10.59
C ALA A 115 -16.64 -5.19 -10.99
N GLU A 116 -16.37 -5.40 -12.28
CA GLU A 116 -15.79 -6.61 -12.79
C GLU A 116 -14.29 -6.73 -12.44
N TYR A 117 -13.83 -7.96 -12.27
CA TYR A 117 -12.43 -8.24 -12.01
C TYR A 117 -11.54 -7.83 -13.19
N GLY A 118 -10.51 -7.02 -12.88
CA GLY A 118 -9.57 -6.48 -13.86
C GLY A 118 -9.97 -5.11 -14.44
N SER A 119 -11.21 -4.66 -14.21
CA SER A 119 -11.73 -3.36 -14.68
C SER A 119 -11.87 -2.32 -13.56
N GLU A 120 -11.36 -2.59 -12.36
CA GLU A 120 -11.55 -1.74 -11.17
C GLU A 120 -11.05 -0.30 -11.36
N SER A 121 -10.06 -0.10 -12.25
CA SER A 121 -9.51 1.22 -12.58
C SER A 121 -10.40 2.06 -13.50
N GLU A 122 -11.47 1.49 -14.07
CA GLU A 122 -12.39 2.20 -14.97
C GLU A 122 -13.39 3.09 -14.22
N CYS A 123 -13.47 2.98 -12.90
CA CYS A 123 -14.23 3.93 -12.10
C CYS A 123 -13.50 5.28 -12.04
N PRO A 124 -14.11 6.40 -12.51
CA PRO A 124 -13.45 7.70 -12.51
C PRO A 124 -13.06 8.21 -11.12
N SER A 125 -13.73 7.72 -10.06
CA SER A 125 -13.44 8.09 -8.66
C SER A 125 -12.55 7.08 -7.93
N SER A 126 -12.12 6.01 -8.58
CA SER A 126 -11.14 5.09 -7.98
C SER A 126 -9.75 5.70 -7.95
N VAL A 127 -8.95 5.32 -6.95
CA VAL A 127 -7.65 5.94 -6.69
C VAL A 127 -6.53 4.91 -6.85
N SER A 128 -5.53 5.25 -7.68
CA SER A 128 -4.38 4.37 -7.89
C SER A 128 -3.50 4.26 -6.63
N PRO A 129 -2.75 3.15 -6.45
CA PRO A 129 -1.78 3.02 -5.36
C PRO A 129 -0.75 4.16 -5.33
N HIS A 130 -0.37 4.69 -6.50
CA HIS A 130 0.56 5.81 -6.59
C HIS A 130 -0.07 7.11 -6.06
N ALA A 131 -1.34 7.37 -6.38
CA ALA A 131 -2.06 8.53 -5.87
C ALA A 131 -2.30 8.44 -4.36
N LEU A 132 -2.66 7.24 -3.83
CA LEU A 132 -2.74 7.00 -2.38
C LEU A 132 -1.40 7.28 -1.68
N ARG A 133 -0.30 6.80 -2.26
CA ARG A 133 1.04 7.09 -1.75
C ARG A 133 1.35 8.58 -1.75
N ARG A 134 1.03 9.29 -2.85
CA ARG A 134 1.21 10.74 -2.94
C ARG A 134 0.43 11.46 -1.86
N GLY A 135 -0.87 11.14 -1.72
CA GLY A 135 -1.72 11.71 -0.68
C GLY A 135 -1.16 11.48 0.72
N GLY A 136 -0.65 10.26 1.02
CA GLY A 136 -0.02 9.96 2.30
C GLY A 136 1.26 10.78 2.57
N ILE A 137 2.11 10.99 1.56
CA ILE A 137 3.31 11.83 1.68
C ILE A 137 2.91 13.28 1.96
N THR A 138 2.01 13.85 1.14
CA THR A 138 1.52 15.22 1.31
C THR A 138 0.86 15.41 2.69
N HIS A 139 0.07 14.43 3.13
CA HIS A 139 -0.56 14.46 4.45
C HIS A 139 0.49 14.57 5.57
N HIS A 140 1.53 13.74 5.56
CA HIS A 140 2.58 13.79 6.57
C HIS A 140 3.32 15.14 6.58
N LEU A 141 3.64 15.67 5.40
CA LEU A 141 4.28 16.98 5.28
C LEU A 141 3.38 18.10 5.84
N ASN A 142 2.08 18.07 5.54
CA ASN A 142 1.11 19.04 6.05
C ASN A 142 0.90 18.94 7.57
N GLN A 143 1.09 17.75 8.15
CA GLN A 143 1.10 17.55 9.60
C GLN A 143 2.42 17.99 10.26
N GLY A 144 3.36 18.55 9.51
CA GLY A 144 4.63 19.02 10.04
C GLY A 144 5.64 17.93 10.35
N VAL A 145 5.43 16.70 9.88
CA VAL A 145 6.43 15.63 10.03
C VAL A 145 7.71 16.04 9.31
N PRO A 146 8.89 15.95 9.97
CA PRO A 146 10.15 16.34 9.36
C PRO A 146 10.40 15.64 8.02
N LYS A 147 10.91 16.39 7.02
CA LYS A 147 11.16 15.87 5.66
C LYS A 147 12.07 14.63 5.66
N ASP A 148 13.05 14.58 6.56
CA ASP A 148 13.93 13.42 6.71
C ASP A 148 13.16 12.16 7.05
N VAL A 149 12.25 12.25 8.01
CA VAL A 149 11.39 11.13 8.42
C VAL A 149 10.46 10.71 7.29
N VAL A 150 9.88 11.66 6.55
CA VAL A 150 9.01 11.35 5.41
C VAL A 150 9.82 10.74 4.26
N SER A 151 11.03 11.26 4.00
CA SER A 151 11.97 10.75 3.01
C SER A 151 12.27 9.27 3.25
N ASP A 152 12.75 8.93 4.44
CA ASP A 152 13.10 7.56 4.83
C ASP A 152 11.89 6.64 4.81
N ARG A 153 10.80 7.03 5.49
CA ARG A 153 9.57 6.23 5.57
C ARG A 153 8.97 5.93 4.20
N ALA A 154 9.00 6.92 3.31
CA ALA A 154 8.45 6.80 1.96
C ALA A 154 9.46 6.29 0.94
N ASN A 155 10.75 6.19 1.26
CA ASN A 155 11.83 5.94 0.30
C ASN A 155 11.70 6.87 -0.93
N VAL A 156 11.83 8.17 -0.68
CA VAL A 156 11.76 9.23 -1.67
C VAL A 156 12.80 10.30 -1.31
N SER A 157 13.58 10.78 -2.28
CA SER A 157 14.60 11.80 -2.00
C SER A 157 13.99 13.12 -1.56
N LYS A 158 14.76 13.91 -0.79
CA LYS A 158 14.33 15.24 -0.35
C LYS A 158 14.05 16.18 -1.51
N ASP A 159 14.86 16.13 -2.57
CA ASP A 159 14.69 16.94 -3.78
C ASP A 159 13.32 16.65 -4.44
N VAL A 160 12.91 15.38 -4.45
CA VAL A 160 11.59 14.99 -4.96
C VAL A 160 10.47 15.46 -4.03
N LEU A 161 10.70 15.46 -2.70
CA LEU A 161 9.74 16.02 -1.75
C LEU A 161 9.57 17.53 -1.97
N ASP A 162 10.68 18.26 -2.13
CA ASP A 162 10.66 19.71 -2.35
C ASP A 162 10.00 20.08 -3.68
N THR A 163 10.31 19.34 -4.74
CA THR A 163 9.79 19.65 -6.08
C THR A 163 8.32 19.30 -6.28
N HIS A 164 7.85 18.20 -5.66
CA HIS A 164 6.54 17.62 -6.02
C HIS A 164 5.51 17.56 -4.89
N TYR A 165 5.92 17.77 -3.63
CA TYR A 165 5.06 17.54 -2.49
C TYR A 165 4.98 18.70 -1.50
N ASP A 166 6.01 19.53 -1.40
CA ASP A 166 6.01 20.65 -0.47
C ASP A 166 5.47 21.92 -1.13
N GLN A 167 4.18 22.15 -0.95
CA GLN A 167 3.49 23.36 -1.43
C GLN A 167 3.49 24.50 -0.41
N ARG A 168 4.18 24.34 0.73
CA ARG A 168 4.18 25.33 1.82
C ARG A 168 5.02 26.58 1.52
N SER A 169 5.92 26.51 0.53
CA SER A 169 6.80 27.61 0.15
C SER A 169 6.15 28.68 -0.76
N GLU A 170 4.90 28.51 -1.15
CA GLU A 170 4.20 29.47 -2.03
C GLU A 170 3.20 30.41 -1.30
N GLN A 171 3.16 30.37 0.04
CA GLN A 171 2.17 31.12 0.84
C GLN A 171 2.80 32.05 1.91
N ASP A 172 4.07 32.44 1.79
CA ASP A 172 4.67 33.52 2.60
C ASP A 172 4.89 34.79 1.78
#